data_bc4e2f3dabccaccef4cb29df27a7222e
#
_entry.id   bc4e2f3dabccaccef4cb29df27a7222e
#
_cell.length_a   1.000
_cell.length_b   1.000
_cell.length_c   1.000
_cell.angle_alpha   90.00
_cell.angle_beta   90.00
_cell.angle_gamma   90.00
#
_symmetry.space_group_name_H-M   'P 1'
#
loop_
_entity.id
_entity.type
_entity.pdbx_description
1 polymer ?
#
loop_
_entity_poly.entity_id
_entity_poly.type
_entity_poly.pdbx_seq_one_letter_code
_entity_poly.pdbx_strand_id
1 'polypeptide(L)'
;ESTNVWNPTKKILYDMNRVQDEYGIYSKNFIIYKILDGDKSDNIPGIKGAGLKTIIKNIPQLAEEKIFTVKDLINFIENTDKKTKLFENIKNNYTLLKRNYILMQLFDAEISNYNKLKIQNVIHEKVPQLIKYKFSVLFMQDKLWSQIKNMESWITEFIRLDRFRISNER
;
A
#
# COMPACT_ATOMS: atom_id res chain seq x y z
N GLU A 1 5.91 -12.22 10.02
CA GLU A 1 5.46 -11.00 10.72
C GLU A 1 4.14 -10.54 10.09
N SER A 2 3.14 -10.23 10.89
CA SER A 2 1.87 -9.69 10.45
C SER A 2 1.88 -8.17 10.60
N THR A 3 1.49 -7.45 9.56
CA THR A 3 1.33 -5.99 9.61
C THR A 3 -0.15 -5.66 9.76
N ASN A 4 -0.48 -4.83 10.75
CA ASN A 4 -1.83 -4.31 10.93
C ASN A 4 -1.91 -2.90 10.32
N VAL A 5 -3.00 -2.61 9.62
CA VAL A 5 -3.20 -1.33 8.93
C VAL A 5 -4.39 -0.60 9.54
N TRP A 6 -4.13 0.59 10.12
CA TRP A 6 -5.19 1.45 10.62
C TRP A 6 -5.81 2.28 9.49
N ASN A 7 -7.13 2.15 9.31
CA ASN A 7 -7.89 3.00 8.40
C ASN A 7 -8.53 4.15 9.21
N PRO A 8 -8.02 5.38 9.12
CA PRO A 8 -8.50 6.51 9.94
C PRO A 8 -9.91 6.98 9.56
N THR A 9 -10.31 6.79 8.31
CA THR A 9 -11.64 7.19 7.83
C THR A 9 -12.72 6.28 8.38
N LYS A 10 -12.50 4.96 8.31
CA LYS A 10 -13.43 3.97 8.83
C LYS A 10 -13.25 3.73 10.34
N LYS A 11 -12.15 4.19 10.95
CA LYS A 11 -11.72 3.91 12.33
C LYS A 11 -11.63 2.40 12.61
N ILE A 12 -11.06 1.66 11.67
CA ILE A 12 -10.95 0.21 11.72
C ILE A 12 -9.48 -0.18 11.60
N LEU A 13 -9.06 -1.11 12.45
CA LEU A 13 -7.78 -1.80 12.32
C LEU A 13 -7.97 -3.02 11.43
N TYR A 14 -7.23 -3.10 10.34
CA TYR A 14 -7.19 -4.26 9.45
C TYR A 14 -6.03 -5.15 9.85
N ASP A 15 -6.33 -6.34 10.32
CA ASP A 15 -5.45 -7.49 10.42
C ASP A 15 -5.76 -8.50 9.30
N MET A 16 -5.09 -9.64 9.32
CA MET A 16 -5.31 -10.68 8.31
C MET A 16 -6.75 -11.22 8.33
N ASN A 17 -7.32 -11.43 9.52
CA ASN A 17 -8.67 -11.95 9.68
C ASN A 17 -9.70 -10.97 9.14
N ARG A 18 -9.53 -9.69 9.47
CA ARG A 18 -10.42 -8.64 8.99
C ARG A 18 -10.45 -8.53 7.47
N VAL A 19 -9.29 -8.69 6.82
CA VAL A 19 -9.22 -8.73 5.34
C VAL A 19 -10.01 -9.91 4.80
N GLN A 20 -9.85 -11.10 5.41
CA GLN A 20 -10.58 -12.30 5.02
C GLN A 20 -12.09 -12.13 5.20
N ASP A 21 -12.53 -11.57 6.33
CA ASP A 21 -13.95 -11.36 6.64
C ASP A 21 -14.61 -10.37 5.69
N GLU A 22 -13.93 -9.24 5.38
CA GLU A 22 -14.50 -8.18 4.55
C GLU A 22 -14.44 -8.51 3.06
N TYR A 23 -13.36 -9.14 2.60
CA TYR A 23 -13.09 -9.36 1.18
C TYR A 23 -13.22 -10.83 0.75
N GLY A 24 -13.29 -11.78 1.67
CA GLY A 24 -13.26 -13.21 1.34
C GLY A 24 -11.95 -13.66 0.69
N ILE A 25 -10.86 -12.93 0.92
CA ILE A 25 -9.54 -13.15 0.30
C ILE A 25 -8.50 -13.28 1.40
N TYR A 26 -7.65 -14.30 1.33
CA TYR A 26 -6.51 -14.41 2.20
C TYR A 26 -5.57 -13.22 2.02
N SER A 27 -5.16 -12.57 3.10
CA SER A 27 -4.46 -11.29 3.05
C SER A 27 -3.21 -11.28 2.17
N LYS A 28 -2.45 -12.38 2.12
CA LYS A 28 -1.26 -12.52 1.26
C LYS A 28 -1.60 -12.60 -0.24
N ASN A 29 -2.86 -12.90 -0.58
CA ASN A 29 -3.35 -12.96 -1.95
C ASN A 29 -4.05 -11.66 -2.38
N PHE A 30 -4.14 -10.67 -1.47
CA PHE A 30 -4.87 -9.42 -1.72
C PHE A 30 -4.30 -8.62 -2.90
N ILE A 31 -3.01 -8.72 -3.16
CA ILE A 31 -2.37 -8.08 -4.32
C ILE A 31 -2.96 -8.58 -5.64
N ILE A 32 -3.32 -9.86 -5.75
CA ILE A 32 -3.93 -10.42 -6.97
C ILE A 32 -5.31 -9.79 -7.22
N TYR A 33 -6.09 -9.61 -6.16
CA TYR A 33 -7.35 -8.87 -6.27
C TYR A 33 -7.10 -7.43 -6.75
N LYS A 34 -6.17 -6.71 -6.14
CA LYS A 34 -5.87 -5.32 -6.47
C LYS A 34 -5.42 -5.12 -7.91
N ILE A 35 -4.56 -5.99 -8.45
CA ILE A 35 -4.11 -5.88 -9.84
C ILE A 35 -5.23 -6.16 -10.86
N LEU A 36 -6.23 -6.96 -10.47
CA LEU A 36 -7.40 -7.25 -11.30
C LEU A 36 -8.45 -6.12 -11.24
N ASP A 37 -8.75 -5.62 -10.03
CA ASP A 37 -9.74 -4.56 -9.80
C ASP A 37 -9.22 -3.18 -10.22
N GLY A 38 -7.90 -2.96 -10.09
CA GLY A 38 -7.26 -1.66 -10.30
C GLY A 38 -7.36 -0.76 -9.06
N ASP A 39 -6.97 0.50 -9.24
CA ASP A 39 -7.10 1.55 -8.22
C ASP A 39 -7.52 2.87 -8.86
N LYS A 40 -8.76 3.27 -8.61
CA LYS A 40 -9.30 4.50 -9.20
C LYS A 40 -8.68 5.76 -8.60
N SER A 41 -8.26 5.72 -7.33
CA SER A 41 -7.63 6.87 -6.67
C SER A 41 -6.27 7.20 -7.30
N ASP A 42 -5.56 6.17 -7.75
CA ASP A 42 -4.24 6.30 -8.37
C ASP A 42 -4.29 6.23 -9.91
N ASN A 43 -5.51 6.26 -10.48
CA ASN A 43 -5.73 6.15 -11.93
C ASN A 43 -5.11 4.87 -12.54
N ILE A 44 -5.13 3.76 -11.79
CA ILE A 44 -4.67 2.46 -12.26
C ILE A 44 -5.88 1.67 -12.74
N PRO A 45 -6.02 1.42 -14.06
CA PRO A 45 -7.17 0.70 -14.59
C PRO A 45 -7.13 -0.79 -14.22
N GLY A 46 -8.29 -1.33 -13.85
CA GLY A 46 -8.50 -2.77 -13.66
C GLY A 46 -8.94 -3.49 -14.93
N ILE A 47 -9.11 -4.80 -14.80
CA ILE A 47 -9.66 -5.66 -15.86
C ILE A 47 -11.19 -5.48 -15.91
N LYS A 48 -11.74 -5.31 -17.09
CA LYS A 48 -13.18 -5.17 -17.27
C LYS A 48 -13.93 -6.40 -16.73
N GLY A 49 -14.86 -6.15 -15.79
CA GLY A 49 -15.65 -7.20 -15.14
C GLY A 49 -14.99 -7.88 -13.95
N ALA A 50 -13.82 -7.40 -13.52
CA ALA A 50 -13.07 -7.92 -12.38
C ALA A 50 -13.47 -7.26 -11.05
N GLY A 51 -14.77 -7.13 -10.76
CA GLY A 51 -15.22 -6.72 -9.44
C GLY A 51 -15.07 -7.84 -8.40
N LEU A 52 -14.97 -7.48 -7.11
CA LEU A 52 -14.70 -8.38 -5.99
C LEU A 52 -15.53 -9.68 -6.03
N LYS A 53 -16.85 -9.57 -6.14
CA LYS A 53 -17.76 -10.74 -6.17
C LYS A 53 -17.47 -11.68 -7.35
N THR A 54 -17.12 -11.10 -8.51
CA THR A 54 -16.82 -11.87 -9.74
C THR A 54 -15.48 -12.58 -9.59
N ILE A 55 -14.48 -11.90 -9.02
CA ILE A 55 -13.15 -12.46 -8.78
C ILE A 55 -13.24 -13.65 -7.84
N ILE A 56 -13.86 -13.49 -6.65
CA ILE A 56 -13.98 -14.57 -5.66
C ILE A 56 -14.72 -15.77 -6.23
N LYS A 57 -15.83 -15.54 -6.95
CA LYS A 57 -16.62 -16.61 -7.57
C LYS A 57 -15.81 -17.43 -8.57
N ASN A 58 -14.94 -16.79 -9.34
CA ASN A 58 -14.21 -17.44 -10.44
C ASN A 58 -12.82 -17.93 -10.02
N ILE A 59 -12.21 -17.34 -9.01
CA ILE A 59 -10.86 -17.64 -8.54
C ILE A 59 -10.91 -17.90 -7.02
N PRO A 60 -11.55 -19.02 -6.56
CA PRO A 60 -11.71 -19.32 -5.14
C PRO A 60 -10.38 -19.54 -4.41
N GLN A 61 -9.30 -19.85 -5.13
CA GLN A 61 -7.95 -20.02 -4.60
C GLN A 61 -7.43 -18.78 -3.86
N LEU A 62 -7.99 -17.61 -4.14
CA LEU A 62 -7.62 -16.39 -3.41
C LEU A 62 -8.03 -16.41 -1.94
N ALA A 63 -9.00 -17.22 -1.56
CA ALA A 63 -9.44 -17.39 -0.18
C ALA A 63 -8.60 -18.40 0.63
N GLU A 64 -7.80 -19.22 -0.06
CA GLU A 64 -6.98 -20.27 0.57
C GLU A 64 -5.77 -19.66 1.28
N GLU A 65 -5.36 -20.25 2.42
CA GLU A 65 -4.14 -19.85 3.18
C GLU A 65 -2.84 -20.24 2.46
N LYS A 66 -2.88 -20.29 1.16
CA LYS A 66 -1.74 -20.54 0.28
C LYS A 66 -1.47 -19.30 -0.55
N ILE A 67 -0.19 -18.94 -0.69
CA ILE A 67 0.21 -17.83 -1.56
C ILE A 67 -0.12 -18.18 -3.01
N PHE A 68 -0.92 -17.32 -3.63
CA PHE A 68 -1.35 -17.42 -5.02
C PHE A 68 -0.70 -16.28 -5.81
N THR A 69 0.24 -16.61 -6.66
CA THR A 69 1.05 -15.63 -7.41
C THR A 69 0.39 -15.23 -8.73
N VAL A 70 0.92 -14.19 -9.39
CA VAL A 70 0.49 -13.83 -10.77
C VAL A 70 0.73 -14.97 -11.74
N LYS A 71 1.81 -15.75 -11.56
CA LYS A 71 2.10 -16.92 -12.37
C LYS A 71 1.04 -18.02 -12.17
N ASP A 72 0.62 -18.23 -10.92
CA ASP A 72 -0.43 -19.21 -10.60
C ASP A 72 -1.77 -18.78 -11.19
N LEU A 73 -2.08 -17.48 -11.17
CA LEU A 73 -3.28 -16.92 -11.81
C LEU A 73 -3.29 -17.22 -13.32
N ILE A 74 -2.19 -16.94 -14.00
CA ILE A 74 -2.06 -17.17 -15.44
C ILE A 74 -2.21 -18.67 -15.75
N ASN A 75 -1.47 -19.52 -15.05
CA ASN A 75 -1.53 -20.96 -15.20
C ASN A 75 -2.95 -21.50 -14.94
N PHE A 76 -3.62 -21.02 -13.91
CA PHE A 76 -5.00 -21.41 -13.61
C PHE A 76 -5.96 -21.04 -14.73
N ILE A 77 -5.86 -19.81 -15.27
CA ILE A 77 -6.73 -19.33 -16.34
C ILE A 77 -6.45 -20.05 -17.66
N GLU A 78 -5.22 -20.44 -17.94
CA GLU A 78 -4.87 -21.17 -19.15
C GLU A 78 -5.33 -22.63 -19.13
N ASN A 79 -5.31 -23.28 -17.98
CA ASN A 79 -5.61 -24.70 -17.82
C ASN A 79 -7.05 -24.98 -17.33
N THR A 80 -7.87 -23.97 -17.09
CA THR A 80 -9.26 -24.19 -16.67
C THR A 80 -10.19 -24.36 -17.85
N ASP A 81 -11.11 -25.32 -17.74
CA ASP A 81 -12.19 -25.52 -18.72
C ASP A 81 -13.28 -24.43 -18.65
N LYS A 82 -13.25 -23.61 -17.60
CA LYS A 82 -14.22 -22.52 -17.42
C LYS A 82 -14.01 -21.43 -18.45
N LYS A 83 -14.98 -21.25 -19.32
CA LYS A 83 -15.03 -20.13 -20.29
C LYS A 83 -15.86 -18.99 -19.70
N THR A 84 -15.21 -18.04 -19.05
CA THR A 84 -15.88 -16.85 -18.51
C THR A 84 -15.36 -15.58 -19.18
N LYS A 85 -16.23 -14.59 -19.32
CA LYS A 85 -15.85 -13.29 -19.87
C LYS A 85 -14.72 -12.61 -19.06
N LEU A 86 -14.65 -12.90 -17.76
CA LEU A 86 -13.54 -12.43 -16.91
C LEU A 86 -12.21 -13.03 -17.41
N PHE A 87 -12.15 -14.35 -17.62
CA PHE A 87 -10.92 -15.02 -18.03
C PHE A 87 -10.46 -14.60 -19.43
N GLU A 88 -11.40 -14.40 -20.35
CA GLU A 88 -11.09 -13.83 -21.67
C GLU A 88 -10.48 -12.43 -21.54
N ASN A 89 -11.08 -11.57 -20.71
CA ASN A 89 -10.57 -10.22 -20.48
C ASN A 89 -9.19 -10.24 -19.82
N ILE A 90 -8.93 -11.17 -18.91
CA ILE A 90 -7.60 -11.33 -18.28
C ILE A 90 -6.57 -11.78 -19.32
N LYS A 91 -6.89 -12.81 -20.14
CA LYS A 91 -6.01 -13.30 -21.23
C LYS A 91 -5.61 -12.18 -22.19
N ASN A 92 -6.56 -11.34 -22.56
CA ASN A 92 -6.34 -10.23 -23.48
C ASN A 92 -5.57 -9.05 -22.86
N ASN A 93 -5.33 -9.07 -21.54
CA ASN A 93 -4.73 -7.94 -20.82
C ASN A 93 -3.57 -8.34 -19.89
N TYR A 94 -2.78 -9.36 -20.23
CA TYR A 94 -1.65 -9.78 -19.42
C TYR A 94 -0.59 -8.68 -19.20
N THR A 95 -0.37 -7.83 -20.20
CA THR A 95 0.54 -6.68 -20.09
C THR A 95 0.05 -5.69 -19.02
N LEU A 96 -1.27 -5.45 -18.98
CA LEU A 96 -1.88 -4.60 -17.96
C LEU A 96 -1.70 -5.20 -16.56
N LEU A 97 -1.89 -6.50 -16.39
CA LEU A 97 -1.69 -7.17 -15.09
C LEU A 97 -0.25 -7.04 -14.62
N LYS A 98 0.73 -7.27 -15.49
CA LYS A 98 2.15 -7.12 -15.15
C LYS A 98 2.47 -5.70 -14.73
N ARG A 99 1.98 -4.70 -15.47
CA ARG A 99 2.14 -3.29 -15.11
C ARG A 99 1.52 -2.97 -13.76
N ASN A 100 0.27 -3.39 -13.53
CA ASN A 100 -0.43 -3.16 -12.27
C ASN A 100 0.31 -3.83 -11.10
N TYR A 101 0.87 -5.03 -11.30
CA TYR A 101 1.68 -5.69 -10.29
C TYR A 101 2.92 -4.87 -9.92
N ILE A 102 3.67 -4.38 -10.90
CA ILE A 102 4.86 -3.54 -10.67
C ILE A 102 4.50 -2.27 -9.88
N LEU A 103 3.36 -1.65 -10.22
CA LEU A 103 2.92 -0.40 -9.59
C LEU A 103 2.37 -0.60 -8.17
N MET A 104 1.75 -1.74 -7.88
CA MET A 104 1.01 -1.95 -6.63
C MET A 104 1.74 -2.83 -5.60
N GLN A 105 2.75 -3.62 -6.03
CA GLN A 105 3.53 -4.41 -5.09
C GLN A 105 4.41 -3.51 -4.21
N LEU A 106 4.61 -3.91 -2.95
CA LEU A 106 5.37 -3.12 -1.97
C LEU A 106 6.73 -3.74 -1.62
N PHE A 107 7.07 -4.89 -2.22
CA PHE A 107 8.29 -5.62 -1.89
C PHE A 107 9.54 -5.09 -2.59
N ASP A 108 9.38 -4.68 -3.84
CA ASP A 108 10.49 -4.24 -4.67
C ASP A 108 10.12 -2.92 -5.34
N ALA A 109 10.22 -1.85 -4.55
CA ALA A 109 10.09 -0.51 -5.10
C ALA A 109 11.34 -0.19 -5.93
N GLU A 110 11.14 0.24 -7.17
CA GLU A 110 12.21 0.71 -8.06
C GLU A 110 12.80 2.04 -7.55
N ILE A 111 13.55 1.95 -6.45
CA ILE A 111 14.31 3.09 -5.91
C ILE A 111 15.76 2.95 -6.37
N SER A 112 16.32 3.99 -6.98
CA SER A 112 17.73 3.98 -7.39
C SER A 112 18.66 3.69 -6.19
N ASN A 113 19.79 3.04 -6.43
CA ASN A 113 20.76 2.75 -5.38
C ASN A 113 21.24 4.02 -4.65
N TYR A 114 21.36 5.14 -5.36
CA TYR A 114 21.65 6.43 -4.76
C TYR A 114 20.59 6.84 -3.72
N ASN A 115 19.32 6.73 -4.06
CA ASN A 115 18.24 7.06 -3.13
C ASN A 115 18.15 6.06 -1.98
N LYS A 116 18.42 4.76 -2.21
CA LYS A 116 18.49 3.75 -1.13
C LYS A 116 19.58 4.12 -0.12
N LEU A 117 20.77 4.45 -0.59
CA LEU A 117 21.88 4.90 0.28
C LEU A 117 21.53 6.18 1.04
N LYS A 118 20.92 7.15 0.36
CA LYS A 118 20.48 8.40 1.01
C LYS A 118 19.46 8.13 2.12
N ILE A 119 18.48 7.27 1.89
CA ILE A 119 17.49 6.87 2.90
C ILE A 119 18.17 6.15 4.07
N GLN A 120 19.08 5.21 3.80
CA GLN A 120 19.83 4.50 4.83
C GLN A 120 20.66 5.46 5.69
N ASN A 121 21.35 6.42 5.09
CA ASN A 121 22.11 7.42 5.83
C ASN A 121 21.20 8.24 6.75
N VAL A 122 20.06 8.73 6.24
CA VAL A 122 19.09 9.49 7.05
C VAL A 122 18.54 8.67 8.21
N ILE A 123 18.28 7.36 8.01
CA ILE A 123 17.80 6.48 9.09
C ILE A 123 18.85 6.29 10.19
N HIS A 124 20.14 6.28 9.84
CA HIS A 124 21.24 6.09 10.78
C HIS A 124 21.80 7.40 11.35
N GLU A 125 21.42 8.54 10.79
CA GLU A 125 21.78 9.84 11.36
C GLU A 125 21.07 10.07 12.68
N LYS A 126 21.76 10.76 13.59
CA LYS A 126 21.13 11.23 14.82
C LYS A 126 19.98 12.18 14.47
N VAL A 127 18.83 11.97 15.06
CA VAL A 127 17.68 12.87 14.88
C VAL A 127 18.09 14.27 15.33
N PRO A 128 18.08 15.26 14.42
CA PRO A 128 18.48 16.63 14.76
C PRO A 128 17.49 17.24 15.73
N GLN A 129 17.98 18.16 16.57
CA GLN A 129 17.11 18.93 17.46
C GLN A 129 16.11 19.76 16.64
N LEU A 130 14.85 19.78 17.08
CA LEU A 130 13.84 20.64 16.48
C LEU A 130 14.18 22.12 16.70
N ILE A 131 14.45 22.83 15.62
CA ILE A 131 14.63 24.28 15.64
C ILE A 131 13.33 24.94 15.19
N LYS A 132 12.52 25.40 16.11
CA LYS A 132 11.19 25.97 15.86
C LYS A 132 11.19 27.06 14.77
N TYR A 133 12.16 27.95 14.78
CA TYR A 133 12.28 29.01 13.78
C TYR A 133 12.47 28.43 12.37
N LYS A 134 13.43 27.51 12.18
CA LYS A 134 13.67 26.87 10.87
C LYS A 134 12.43 26.13 10.37
N PHE A 135 11.76 25.43 11.27
CA PHE A 135 10.51 24.76 10.94
C PHE A 135 9.44 25.75 10.49
N SER A 136 9.27 26.88 11.20
CA SER A 136 8.29 27.90 10.85
C SER A 136 8.56 28.51 9.46
N VAL A 137 9.84 28.72 9.11
CA VAL A 137 10.21 29.21 7.77
C VAL A 137 9.80 28.20 6.68
N LEU A 138 10.14 26.91 6.86
CA LEU A 138 9.74 25.84 5.91
C LEU A 138 8.21 25.73 5.81
N PHE A 139 7.52 25.77 6.93
CA PHE A 139 6.06 25.74 7.00
C PHE A 139 5.43 26.85 6.15
N MET A 140 5.98 28.06 6.22
CA MET A 140 5.50 29.18 5.42
C MET A 140 5.87 29.06 3.95
N GLN A 141 7.08 28.58 3.63
CA GLN A 141 7.53 28.35 2.26
C GLN A 141 6.68 27.31 1.53
N ASP A 142 6.34 26.23 2.22
CA ASP A 142 5.51 25.14 1.70
C ASP A 142 4.00 25.45 1.73
N LYS A 143 3.63 26.67 2.19
CA LYS A 143 2.24 27.15 2.28
C LYS A 143 1.33 26.23 3.12
N LEU A 144 1.89 25.53 4.11
CA LEU A 144 1.14 24.59 4.96
C LEU A 144 0.14 25.26 5.89
N TRP A 145 0.23 26.57 6.07
CA TRP A 145 -0.73 27.37 6.85
C TRP A 145 -2.17 27.28 6.32
N SER A 146 -2.34 26.93 5.04
CA SER A 146 -3.68 26.70 4.46
C SER A 146 -4.33 25.40 4.98
N GLN A 147 -3.51 24.42 5.35
CA GLN A 147 -3.95 23.09 5.79
C GLN A 147 -3.94 22.95 7.33
N ILE A 148 -2.98 23.58 7.98
CA ILE A 148 -2.78 23.50 9.42
C ILE A 148 -3.07 24.87 10.03
N LYS A 149 -4.27 25.03 10.58
CA LYS A 149 -4.77 26.32 11.10
C LYS A 149 -3.97 26.84 12.30
N ASN A 150 -3.44 25.94 13.13
CA ASN A 150 -2.70 26.30 14.33
C ASN A 150 -1.33 25.61 14.35
N MET A 151 -0.33 26.29 13.81
CA MET A 151 1.05 25.80 13.78
C MET A 151 1.62 25.62 15.18
N GLU A 152 1.31 26.50 16.13
CA GLU A 152 1.86 26.42 17.48
C GLU A 152 1.38 25.16 18.21
N SER A 153 0.11 24.84 18.12
CA SER A 153 -0.43 23.60 18.68
C SER A 153 0.18 22.37 18.01
N TRP A 154 0.35 22.41 16.70
CA TRP A 154 0.92 21.31 15.94
C TRP A 154 2.40 21.07 16.27
N ILE A 155 3.21 22.13 16.32
CA ILE A 155 4.64 22.04 16.65
C ILE A 155 4.87 21.57 18.10
N THR A 156 3.92 21.82 19.00
CA THR A 156 3.99 21.35 20.39
C THR A 156 4.09 19.83 20.48
N GLU A 157 3.44 19.09 19.58
CA GLU A 157 3.54 17.64 19.55
C GLU A 157 4.96 17.18 19.14
N PHE A 158 5.63 17.87 18.23
CA PHE A 158 7.02 17.58 17.87
C PHE A 158 8.00 17.91 18.99
N ILE A 159 7.78 18.99 19.74
CA ILE A 159 8.56 19.32 20.94
C ILE A 159 8.39 18.20 21.98
N ARG A 160 7.19 17.65 22.10
CA ARG A 160 6.90 16.54 23.00
C ARG A 160 7.64 15.26 22.57
N LEU A 161 7.68 14.97 21.26
CA LEU A 161 8.43 13.85 20.70
C LEU A 161 9.96 14.03 20.85
N ASP A 162 10.48 15.25 20.81
CA ASP A 162 11.92 15.53 20.98
C ASP A 162 12.44 15.06 22.38
N ARG A 163 11.58 14.96 23.37
CA ARG A 163 11.94 14.39 24.68
C ARG A 163 12.35 12.92 24.60
N PHE A 164 11.78 12.14 23.68
CA PHE A 164 12.14 10.74 23.48
C PHE A 164 13.52 10.57 22.83
N ARG A 165 13.98 11.55 22.05
CA ARG A 165 15.32 11.57 21.48
C ARG A 165 16.40 11.54 22.56
N ILE A 166 16.20 12.30 23.63
CA ILE A 166 17.17 12.44 24.74
C ILE A 166 17.21 11.16 25.59
N SER A 167 16.10 10.43 25.72
CA SER A 167 16.02 9.21 26.54
C SER A 167 16.75 8.00 25.92
N ASN A 168 16.99 7.99 24.61
CA ASN A 168 17.70 6.92 23.90
C ASN A 168 19.23 7.14 23.84
N GLU A 169 19.75 8.21 24.40
CA GLU A 169 21.20 8.51 24.48
C GLU A 169 21.85 8.09 25.84
N ARG A 170 21.13 7.30 26.68
CA ARG A 170 21.65 6.79 27.96
C ARG A 170 21.93 5.30 27.91
#